data_501fdcca0f6ae6df8786862ff67883c2
#
_entry.id   501fdcca0f6ae6df8786862ff67883c2
#
_cell.length_a   1.000
_cell.length_b   1.000
_cell.length_c   1.000
_cell.angle_alpha   90.00
_cell.angle_beta   90.00
_cell.angle_gamma   90.00
#
_symmetry.space_group_name_H-M   'P 1'
#
loop_
_entity.id
_entity.type
_entity.pdbx_description
1 polymer ?
#
loop_
_entity_poly.entity_id
_entity_poly.type
_entity_poly.pdbx_seq_one_letter_code
_entity_poly.pdbx_strand_id
1 'polypeptide(L)'
;MNLRNISWAMGVVLLGSVAMPSLARKKKVQPVQKSAVQEDHLSPNDRQRYNYFFLEGARQQAAGNYSAAFDLFEHARKIDPKAAETYFYESLFYSQLKQDSLALAYMQKAIELNPENQTYAEQLGRYYIGSQKYDLAIDAYENLYAKNHDNTDALRILVQLYSQNKDYKSVLKTISRLEVEEGESEQFTLSKMRVYELMNDKKAAYQELKSLVDQHPLDMQYKTMLGNWLVQHDRQKEAYKCFTDVLKEEPDNSYAQMSLYDYYNATHQEQLAEQMLDKILMSPKSDLETKVMMYRSFIQKNESEGGDSTKVIALFDKALNVAHPSAEVAEMRAAYMSLKKMPADSVCRAFEKVLTIAPDNVNARMQLVQMLWNEKKYDLVSLQCKAAQEYNPEEMVFYYFGGMAYYQKDKEDEALREFRLGLAQVNAQSPADLVSDLYAVTGD
;
A
#
# COMPACT_ATOMS: atom_id res chain seq x y z
N MET A 1 26.86 -7.73 -4.27
CA MET A 1 26.06 -6.73 -3.52
C MET A 1 25.36 -7.49 -2.40
N ASN A 2 25.64 -7.16 -1.14
CA ASN A 2 25.16 -7.93 0.01
C ASN A 2 23.63 -7.98 0.03
N LEU A 3 23.05 -9.17 0.15
CA LEU A 3 21.62 -9.45 0.43
C LEU A 3 21.09 -8.71 1.68
N ARG A 4 21.95 -8.00 2.40
CA ARG A 4 21.62 -7.11 3.52
C ARG A 4 20.81 -5.88 3.13
N ASN A 5 20.67 -5.56 1.84
CA ASN A 5 20.02 -4.33 1.35
C ASN A 5 18.75 -4.58 0.52
N ILE A 6 18.16 -5.77 0.57
CA ILE A 6 16.72 -5.85 0.36
C ILE A 6 16.09 -5.34 1.67
N SER A 7 16.26 -4.06 1.87
CA SER A 7 15.45 -3.29 2.77
C SER A 7 14.01 -3.49 2.32
N TRP A 8 13.31 -4.37 2.99
CA TRP A 8 11.89 -4.26 3.11
C TRP A 8 11.62 -2.90 3.73
N ALA A 9 11.56 -1.87 2.89
CA ALA A 9 10.91 -0.61 3.20
C ALA A 9 9.40 -0.86 3.25
N MET A 10 8.98 -1.87 3.99
CA MET A 10 7.68 -1.86 4.62
C MET A 10 7.85 -0.96 5.83
N GLY A 11 7.46 0.29 5.61
CA GLY A 11 7.21 1.20 6.71
C GLY A 11 6.46 0.47 7.79
N VAL A 12 6.75 0.82 9.02
CA VAL A 12 6.08 0.37 10.23
C VAL A 12 4.56 0.61 10.06
N VAL A 13 3.89 -0.31 9.37
CA VAL A 13 2.45 -0.47 9.42
C VAL A 13 2.19 -1.45 10.55
N LEU A 14 2.47 -0.98 11.76
CA LEU A 14 1.89 -1.55 12.95
C LEU A 14 0.40 -1.24 12.87
N LEU A 15 -0.39 -2.25 12.50
CA LEU A 15 -1.86 -2.19 12.51
C LEU A 15 -2.42 -0.92 11.83
N GLY A 16 -2.00 -0.66 10.59
CA GLY A 16 -2.69 0.30 9.74
C GLY A 16 -4.13 -0.16 9.54
N SER A 17 -5.05 0.76 9.72
CA SER A 17 -6.49 0.60 9.52
C SER A 17 -6.82 0.06 8.13
N VAL A 18 -6.64 -1.25 7.91
CA VAL A 18 -7.37 -1.96 6.88
C VAL A 18 -8.74 -2.22 7.48
N ALA A 19 -9.74 -1.51 6.99
CA ALA A 19 -11.13 -1.82 7.25
C ALA A 19 -11.38 -3.24 6.73
N MET A 20 -11.22 -4.23 7.61
CA MET A 20 -11.69 -5.57 7.32
C MET A 20 -13.22 -5.58 7.42
N PRO A 21 -13.92 -6.26 6.48
CA PRO A 21 -15.32 -6.53 6.69
C PRO A 21 -15.43 -7.34 7.98
N SER A 22 -16.04 -6.75 8.99
CA SER A 22 -16.36 -7.43 10.24
C SER A 22 -17.19 -8.66 9.91
N LEU A 23 -16.61 -9.85 10.05
CA LEU A 23 -17.38 -11.05 10.29
C LEU A 23 -18.16 -10.78 11.57
N ALA A 24 -19.41 -10.39 11.38
CA ALA A 24 -20.33 -10.06 12.46
C ALA A 24 -20.53 -11.27 13.37
N ARG A 25 -19.62 -11.43 14.32
CA ARG A 25 -19.91 -12.25 15.51
C ARG A 25 -21.08 -11.55 16.18
N LYS A 26 -22.24 -12.18 16.22
CA LYS A 26 -23.43 -11.68 16.92
C LYS A 26 -22.98 -11.24 18.31
N LYS A 27 -22.78 -9.93 18.52
CA LYS A 27 -22.61 -9.36 19.86
C LYS A 27 -23.83 -9.80 20.64
N LYS A 28 -23.63 -10.60 21.70
CA LYS A 28 -24.64 -10.74 22.75
C LYS A 28 -24.90 -9.31 23.21
N VAL A 29 -26.09 -8.81 22.90
CA VAL A 29 -26.58 -7.54 23.44
C VAL A 29 -26.60 -7.76 24.94
N GLN A 30 -25.59 -7.25 25.64
CA GLN A 30 -25.65 -7.16 27.09
C GLN A 30 -26.83 -6.26 27.43
N PRO A 31 -27.65 -6.61 28.40
CA PRO A 31 -28.70 -5.74 28.85
C PRO A 31 -28.06 -4.43 29.26
N VAL A 32 -28.57 -3.34 28.69
CA VAL A 32 -28.20 -1.96 29.08
C VAL A 32 -28.21 -1.94 30.61
N GLN A 33 -27.02 -1.91 31.23
CA GLN A 33 -26.92 -1.65 32.66
C GLN A 33 -27.67 -0.32 32.87
N LYS A 34 -28.76 -0.41 33.61
CA LYS A 34 -29.46 0.78 34.10
C LYS A 34 -28.39 1.56 34.85
N SER A 35 -27.92 2.65 34.26
CA SER A 35 -27.13 3.65 34.97
C SER A 35 -27.82 3.90 36.29
N ALA A 36 -27.10 3.77 37.38
CA ALA A 36 -27.60 4.16 38.70
C ALA A 36 -28.27 5.53 38.51
N VAL A 37 -29.55 5.60 38.83
CA VAL A 37 -30.29 6.86 38.76
C VAL A 37 -29.57 7.77 39.75
N GLN A 38 -28.71 8.65 39.21
CA GLN A 38 -28.11 9.73 40.00
C GLN A 38 -29.33 10.50 40.54
N GLU A 39 -29.47 10.56 41.90
CA GLU A 39 -30.53 11.34 42.51
C GLU A 39 -30.47 12.76 41.92
N ASP A 40 -31.55 13.18 41.32
CA ASP A 40 -31.62 14.47 40.64
C ASP A 40 -31.53 15.57 41.73
N HIS A 41 -30.38 16.20 41.85
CA HIS A 41 -30.11 17.24 42.85
C HIS A 41 -30.62 18.60 42.39
N LEU A 42 -31.13 18.71 41.16
CA LEU A 42 -31.68 19.95 40.59
C LEU A 42 -33.19 20.08 40.84
N SER A 43 -33.66 21.30 40.98
CA SER A 43 -35.08 21.55 40.90
C SER A 43 -35.62 21.19 39.50
N PRO A 44 -36.91 20.82 39.34
CA PRO A 44 -37.49 20.54 38.02
C PRO A 44 -37.29 21.69 37.03
N ASN A 45 -37.35 22.92 37.48
CA ASN A 45 -37.11 24.11 36.64
C ASN A 45 -35.66 24.24 36.21
N ASP A 46 -34.71 24.01 37.10
CA ASP A 46 -33.28 24.08 36.79
C ASP A 46 -32.87 22.89 35.91
N ARG A 47 -33.45 21.69 36.09
CA ARG A 47 -33.30 20.56 35.17
C ARG A 47 -33.76 20.88 33.77
N GLN A 48 -34.91 21.53 33.63
CA GLN A 48 -35.44 21.94 32.31
C GLN A 48 -34.50 22.97 31.64
N ARG A 49 -34.06 23.97 32.41
CA ARG A 49 -33.11 24.99 31.90
C ARG A 49 -31.76 24.38 31.53
N TYR A 50 -31.23 23.49 32.36
CA TYR A 50 -30.02 22.76 32.06
C TYR A 50 -30.13 22.00 30.73
N ASN A 51 -31.17 21.19 30.60
CA ASN A 51 -31.40 20.39 29.38
C ASN A 51 -31.53 21.28 28.14
N TYR A 52 -32.21 22.42 28.26
CA TYR A 52 -32.31 23.37 27.14
C TYR A 52 -30.92 23.90 26.71
N PHE A 53 -30.13 24.39 27.63
CA PHE A 53 -28.83 24.97 27.29
C PHE A 53 -27.86 23.88 26.80
N PHE A 54 -27.87 22.72 27.42
CA PHE A 54 -27.00 21.61 26.99
C PHE A 54 -27.35 21.09 25.58
N LEU A 55 -28.63 20.81 25.34
CA LEU A 55 -29.06 20.30 24.02
C LEU A 55 -28.91 21.33 22.92
N GLU A 56 -29.19 22.60 23.21
CA GLU A 56 -28.97 23.69 22.25
C GLU A 56 -27.46 23.88 21.99
N GLY A 57 -26.63 23.77 23.01
CA GLY A 57 -25.16 23.76 22.86
C GLY A 57 -24.68 22.65 21.92
N ALA A 58 -25.17 21.43 22.12
CA ALA A 58 -24.85 20.30 21.24
C ALA A 58 -25.33 20.52 19.78
N ARG A 59 -26.52 21.14 19.62
CA ARG A 59 -27.05 21.49 18.30
C ARG A 59 -26.20 22.55 17.60
N GLN A 60 -25.77 23.59 18.32
CA GLN A 60 -24.90 24.65 17.79
C GLN A 60 -23.53 24.10 17.42
N GLN A 61 -22.97 23.21 18.24
CA GLN A 61 -21.72 22.54 17.93
C GLN A 61 -21.83 21.71 16.62
N ALA A 62 -22.89 20.94 16.49
CA ALA A 62 -23.15 20.15 15.26
C ALA A 62 -23.35 21.03 14.01
N ALA A 63 -23.87 22.26 14.19
CA ALA A 63 -24.00 23.27 13.14
C ALA A 63 -22.71 24.04 12.84
N GLY A 64 -21.61 23.80 13.58
CA GLY A 64 -20.35 24.51 13.41
C GLY A 64 -20.27 25.87 14.11
N ASN A 65 -21.30 26.27 14.87
CA ASN A 65 -21.36 27.53 15.61
C ASN A 65 -20.66 27.42 16.97
N TYR A 66 -19.35 27.21 16.93
CA TYR A 66 -18.56 26.82 18.11
C TYR A 66 -18.60 27.84 19.27
N SER A 67 -18.59 29.15 18.97
CA SER A 67 -18.68 30.20 20.01
C SER A 67 -20.01 30.13 20.77
N ALA A 68 -21.12 30.04 20.03
CA ALA A 68 -22.43 29.92 20.64
C ALA A 68 -22.60 28.62 21.43
N ALA A 69 -22.02 27.52 20.93
CA ALA A 69 -22.02 26.23 21.63
C ALA A 69 -21.27 26.31 22.95
N PHE A 70 -20.11 26.97 22.98
CA PHE A 70 -19.32 27.14 24.19
C PHE A 70 -20.07 27.94 25.26
N ASP A 71 -20.66 29.09 24.88
CA ASP A 71 -21.44 29.90 25.80
C ASP A 71 -22.64 29.14 26.41
N LEU A 72 -23.30 28.31 25.60
CA LEU A 72 -24.42 27.47 26.04
C LEU A 72 -23.98 26.35 27.00
N PHE A 73 -22.84 25.69 26.74
CA PHE A 73 -22.28 24.71 27.67
C PHE A 73 -21.84 25.37 29.00
N GLU A 74 -21.25 26.55 28.93
CA GLU A 74 -20.89 27.31 30.15
C GLU A 74 -22.15 27.66 30.97
N HIS A 75 -23.26 28.06 30.31
CA HIS A 75 -24.53 28.31 31.01
C HIS A 75 -25.10 27.03 31.63
N ALA A 76 -25.05 25.90 30.91
CA ALA A 76 -25.47 24.62 31.46
C ALA A 76 -24.64 24.23 32.67
N ARG A 77 -23.32 24.38 32.62
CA ARG A 77 -22.41 24.12 33.77
C ARG A 77 -22.69 25.01 34.97
N LYS A 78 -23.05 26.28 34.77
CA LYS A 78 -23.42 27.19 35.88
C LYS A 78 -24.70 26.74 36.57
N ILE A 79 -25.62 26.08 35.84
CA ILE A 79 -26.85 25.53 36.41
C ILE A 79 -26.58 24.22 37.15
N ASP A 80 -25.77 23.34 36.52
CA ASP A 80 -25.37 22.06 37.13
C ASP A 80 -23.84 21.90 37.15
N PRO A 81 -23.16 22.36 38.21
CA PRO A 81 -21.72 22.19 38.31
C PRO A 81 -21.25 20.74 38.54
N LYS A 82 -22.18 19.77 38.67
CA LYS A 82 -21.88 18.35 38.81
C LYS A 82 -22.08 17.56 37.49
N ALA A 83 -22.54 18.22 36.44
CA ALA A 83 -22.72 17.62 35.14
C ALA A 83 -21.38 17.41 34.44
N ALA A 84 -20.88 16.18 34.44
CA ALA A 84 -19.59 15.83 33.86
C ALA A 84 -19.49 16.17 32.37
N GLU A 85 -20.59 16.03 31.63
CA GLU A 85 -20.66 16.24 30.18
C GLU A 85 -20.35 17.69 29.78
N THR A 86 -20.74 18.68 30.59
CA THR A 86 -20.42 20.08 30.28
C THR A 86 -18.93 20.37 30.34
N TYR A 87 -18.25 19.85 31.38
CA TYR A 87 -16.79 19.94 31.50
C TYR A 87 -16.11 19.24 30.32
N PHE A 88 -16.62 18.08 29.92
CA PHE A 88 -16.09 17.35 28.79
C PHE A 88 -16.15 18.19 27.50
N TYR A 89 -17.32 18.72 27.15
CA TYR A 89 -17.47 19.53 25.94
C TYR A 89 -16.63 20.82 26.00
N GLU A 90 -16.62 21.53 27.12
CA GLU A 90 -15.78 22.71 27.28
C GLU A 90 -14.28 22.37 27.15
N SER A 91 -13.83 21.19 27.64
CA SER A 91 -12.44 20.75 27.46
C SER A 91 -12.03 20.59 26.00
N LEU A 92 -12.95 20.14 25.13
CA LEU A 92 -12.69 20.01 23.70
C LEU A 92 -12.49 21.39 23.05
N PHE A 93 -13.27 22.40 23.46
CA PHE A 93 -13.10 23.77 22.96
C PHE A 93 -11.77 24.37 23.43
N TYR A 94 -11.40 24.19 24.70
CA TYR A 94 -10.10 24.64 25.20
C TYR A 94 -8.92 23.98 24.48
N SER A 95 -9.07 22.71 24.12
CA SER A 95 -8.06 22.00 23.31
C SER A 95 -7.93 22.61 21.91
N GLN A 96 -9.05 22.92 21.24
CA GLN A 96 -9.02 23.60 19.94
C GLN A 96 -8.39 24.98 19.98
N LEU A 97 -8.61 25.72 21.10
CA LEU A 97 -8.01 27.02 21.34
C LEU A 97 -6.54 26.95 21.79
N LYS A 98 -5.97 25.75 21.87
CA LYS A 98 -4.59 25.48 22.36
C LYS A 98 -4.37 25.98 23.80
N GLN A 99 -5.42 26.01 24.61
CA GLN A 99 -5.38 26.32 26.04
C GLN A 99 -5.22 25.03 26.84
N ASP A 100 -4.08 24.37 26.65
CA ASP A 100 -3.81 23.02 27.12
C ASP A 100 -4.04 22.80 28.61
N SER A 101 -3.67 23.74 29.45
CA SER A 101 -3.88 23.63 30.89
C SER A 101 -5.36 23.59 31.26
N LEU A 102 -6.19 24.40 30.61
CA LEU A 102 -7.63 24.41 30.84
C LEU A 102 -8.29 23.17 30.28
N ALA A 103 -7.92 22.78 29.06
CA ALA A 103 -8.40 21.55 28.42
C ALA A 103 -8.21 20.35 29.33
N LEU A 104 -6.99 20.20 29.88
CA LEU A 104 -6.66 19.10 30.76
C LEU A 104 -7.42 19.18 32.12
N ALA A 105 -7.49 20.35 32.74
CA ALA A 105 -8.20 20.52 34.01
C ALA A 105 -9.70 20.19 33.88
N TYR A 106 -10.32 20.63 32.79
CA TYR A 106 -11.75 20.36 32.50
C TYR A 106 -11.98 18.89 32.17
N MET A 107 -11.11 18.27 31.38
CA MET A 107 -11.19 16.85 31.09
C MET A 107 -11.05 15.99 32.36
N GLN A 108 -10.07 16.29 33.20
CA GLN A 108 -9.91 15.63 34.51
C GLN A 108 -11.13 15.79 35.38
N LYS A 109 -11.74 17.01 35.42
CA LYS A 109 -12.97 17.23 36.16
C LYS A 109 -14.14 16.44 35.67
N ALA A 110 -14.27 16.28 34.35
CA ALA A 110 -15.31 15.40 33.72
C ALA A 110 -15.12 13.94 34.20
N ILE A 111 -13.88 13.43 34.20
CA ILE A 111 -13.55 12.07 34.62
C ILE A 111 -13.81 11.90 36.15
N GLU A 112 -13.45 12.91 36.97
CA GLU A 112 -13.73 12.88 38.40
C GLU A 112 -15.23 12.79 38.71
N LEU A 113 -16.05 13.53 37.96
CA LEU A 113 -17.51 13.57 38.15
C LEU A 113 -18.20 12.32 37.60
N ASN A 114 -17.64 11.70 36.55
CA ASN A 114 -18.17 10.45 35.99
C ASN A 114 -17.03 9.51 35.59
N PRO A 115 -16.43 8.80 36.56
CA PRO A 115 -15.27 7.96 36.32
C PRO A 115 -15.57 6.68 35.51
N GLU A 116 -16.84 6.31 35.36
CA GLU A 116 -17.27 5.13 34.58
C GLU A 116 -17.45 5.46 33.08
N ASN A 117 -17.42 6.72 32.72
CA ASN A 117 -17.54 7.12 31.32
C ASN A 117 -16.23 6.91 30.57
N GLN A 118 -16.16 5.80 29.84
CA GLN A 118 -14.98 5.39 29.08
C GLN A 118 -14.58 6.43 28.00
N THR A 119 -15.56 7.14 27.41
CA THR A 119 -15.30 8.16 26.40
C THR A 119 -14.40 9.27 26.92
N TYR A 120 -14.58 9.69 28.18
CA TYR A 120 -13.77 10.74 28.77
C TYR A 120 -12.32 10.29 28.98
N ALA A 121 -12.14 9.06 29.48
CA ALA A 121 -10.81 8.46 29.67
C ALA A 121 -10.10 8.25 28.33
N GLU A 122 -10.83 7.80 27.31
CA GLU A 122 -10.30 7.63 25.95
C GLU A 122 -9.85 8.97 25.34
N GLN A 123 -10.66 10.02 25.48
CA GLN A 123 -10.31 11.36 24.99
C GLN A 123 -9.10 11.96 25.73
N LEU A 124 -8.97 11.68 27.04
CA LEU A 124 -7.75 12.06 27.77
C LEU A 124 -6.52 11.34 27.22
N GLY A 125 -6.62 10.04 26.96
CA GLY A 125 -5.55 9.27 26.31
C GLY A 125 -5.16 9.84 24.94
N ARG A 126 -6.16 10.15 24.09
CA ARG A 126 -5.94 10.79 22.78
C ARG A 126 -5.29 12.18 22.91
N TYR A 127 -5.71 12.97 23.88
CA TYR A 127 -5.09 14.27 24.19
C TYR A 127 -3.60 14.11 24.54
N TYR A 128 -3.26 13.12 25.36
CA TYR A 128 -1.86 12.84 25.71
C TYR A 128 -1.04 12.39 24.49
N ILE A 129 -1.61 11.59 23.60
CA ILE A 129 -0.97 11.21 22.32
C ILE A 129 -0.68 12.45 21.47
N GLY A 130 -1.70 13.31 21.26
CA GLY A 130 -1.56 14.55 20.50
C GLY A 130 -0.53 15.53 21.09
N SER A 131 -0.36 15.51 22.42
CA SER A 131 0.63 16.30 23.14
C SER A 131 1.98 15.61 23.29
N GLN A 132 2.20 14.45 22.66
CA GLN A 132 3.41 13.63 22.74
C GLN A 132 3.80 13.18 24.15
N LYS A 133 2.82 13.14 25.08
CA LYS A 133 2.99 12.69 26.46
C LYS A 133 2.69 11.19 26.53
N TYR A 134 3.54 10.37 25.89
CA TYR A 134 3.26 8.95 25.65
C TYR A 134 3.12 8.13 26.94
N ASP A 135 3.91 8.41 27.96
CA ASP A 135 3.80 7.69 29.25
C ASP A 135 2.42 7.91 29.90
N LEU A 136 1.92 9.16 29.89
CA LEU A 136 0.58 9.46 30.41
C LEU A 136 -0.53 8.85 29.54
N ALA A 137 -0.31 8.75 28.23
CA ALA A 137 -1.24 8.06 27.32
C ALA A 137 -1.28 6.55 27.64
N ILE A 138 -0.13 5.93 27.87
CA ILE A 138 -0.03 4.52 28.29
C ILE A 138 -0.82 4.29 29.58
N ASP A 139 -0.58 5.09 30.60
CA ASP A 139 -1.30 4.98 31.87
C ASP A 139 -2.82 5.13 31.68
N ALA A 140 -3.25 6.07 30.85
CA ALA A 140 -4.67 6.29 30.57
C ALA A 140 -5.30 5.06 29.90
N TYR A 141 -4.66 4.48 28.88
CA TYR A 141 -5.17 3.31 28.16
C TYR A 141 -5.05 2.01 28.97
N GLU A 142 -4.02 1.84 29.80
CA GLU A 142 -3.94 0.71 30.75
C GLU A 142 -5.09 0.76 31.78
N ASN A 143 -5.38 1.95 32.33
CA ASN A 143 -6.51 2.14 33.23
C ASN A 143 -7.87 1.91 32.54
N LEU A 144 -8.00 2.35 31.28
CA LEU A 144 -9.21 2.13 30.47
C LEU A 144 -9.46 0.64 30.26
N TYR A 145 -8.45 -0.12 29.87
CA TYR A 145 -8.57 -1.56 29.70
C TYR A 145 -8.81 -2.30 31.02
N ALA A 146 -8.14 -1.87 32.11
CA ALA A 146 -8.33 -2.48 33.43
C ALA A 146 -9.78 -2.37 33.94
N LYS A 147 -10.50 -1.30 33.55
CA LYS A 147 -11.91 -1.11 33.87
C LYS A 147 -12.86 -1.87 32.93
N ASN A 148 -12.45 -2.07 31.69
CA ASN A 148 -13.25 -2.76 30.68
C ASN A 148 -12.37 -3.62 29.79
N HIS A 149 -12.30 -4.92 30.11
CA HIS A 149 -11.54 -5.90 29.34
C HIS A 149 -12.09 -6.15 27.93
N ASP A 150 -13.38 -5.86 27.67
CA ASP A 150 -13.96 -5.95 26.32
C ASP A 150 -13.43 -4.88 25.36
N ASN A 151 -12.74 -3.84 25.88
CA ASN A 151 -12.19 -2.76 25.08
C ASN A 151 -10.80 -3.15 24.52
N THR A 152 -10.80 -4.02 23.52
CA THR A 152 -9.57 -4.47 22.85
C THR A 152 -8.91 -3.35 22.02
N ASP A 153 -9.65 -2.30 21.64
CA ASP A 153 -9.09 -1.14 20.96
C ASP A 153 -8.06 -0.41 21.84
N ALA A 154 -8.28 -0.38 23.16
CA ALA A 154 -7.30 0.15 24.10
C ALA A 154 -5.96 -0.62 24.04
N LEU A 155 -6.01 -1.96 23.93
CA LEU A 155 -4.83 -2.80 23.78
C LEU A 155 -4.10 -2.52 22.45
N ARG A 156 -4.84 -2.31 21.37
CA ARG A 156 -4.25 -1.99 20.05
C ARG A 156 -3.49 -0.67 20.08
N ILE A 157 -4.05 0.34 20.76
CA ILE A 157 -3.37 1.63 20.98
C ILE A 157 -2.14 1.45 21.86
N LEU A 158 -2.21 0.63 22.94
CA LEU A 158 -1.07 0.31 23.78
C LEU A 158 0.07 -0.36 23.01
N VAL A 159 -0.24 -1.30 22.08
CA VAL A 159 0.77 -1.90 21.18
C VAL A 159 1.51 -0.81 20.39
N GLN A 160 0.78 0.19 19.86
CA GLN A 160 1.39 1.29 19.11
C GLN A 160 2.26 2.18 20.01
N LEU A 161 1.75 2.56 21.19
CA LEU A 161 2.47 3.41 22.15
C LEU A 161 3.74 2.75 22.67
N TYR A 162 3.67 1.48 23.10
CA TYR A 162 4.84 0.73 23.53
C TYR A 162 5.85 0.51 22.39
N SER A 163 5.37 0.30 21.15
CA SER A 163 6.25 0.20 19.99
C SER A 163 6.98 1.49 19.69
N GLN A 164 6.29 2.63 19.82
CA GLN A 164 6.89 3.95 19.64
C GLN A 164 7.97 4.25 20.71
N ASN A 165 7.72 3.81 21.93
CA ASN A 165 8.69 3.89 23.04
C ASN A 165 9.78 2.81 22.96
N LYS A 166 9.71 1.90 21.97
CA LYS A 166 10.62 0.74 21.84
C LYS A 166 10.61 -0.20 23.05
N ASP A 167 9.53 -0.18 23.83
CA ASP A 167 9.32 -1.14 24.91
C ASP A 167 8.72 -2.44 24.35
N TYR A 168 9.57 -3.18 23.67
CA TYR A 168 9.18 -4.42 22.98
C TYR A 168 8.65 -5.51 23.92
N LYS A 169 9.07 -5.51 25.19
CA LYS A 169 8.56 -6.46 26.18
C LYS A 169 7.09 -6.19 26.50
N SER A 170 6.72 -4.94 26.66
CA SER A 170 5.33 -4.53 26.87
C SER A 170 4.49 -4.72 25.61
N VAL A 171 5.07 -4.56 24.39
CA VAL A 171 4.41 -4.91 23.12
C VAL A 171 4.02 -6.39 23.11
N LEU A 172 4.97 -7.31 23.37
CA LEU A 172 4.71 -8.75 23.40
C LEU A 172 3.63 -9.11 24.43
N LYS A 173 3.74 -8.56 25.65
CA LYS A 173 2.75 -8.77 26.71
C LYS A 173 1.35 -8.30 26.28
N THR A 174 1.26 -7.17 25.61
CA THR A 174 -0.01 -6.60 25.15
C THR A 174 -0.60 -7.40 24.00
N ILE A 175 0.22 -7.89 23.06
CA ILE A 175 -0.24 -8.81 22.02
C ILE A 175 -0.78 -10.10 22.65
N SER A 176 -0.11 -10.65 23.67
CA SER A 176 -0.62 -11.84 24.36
C SER A 176 -1.95 -11.58 25.09
N ARG A 177 -2.19 -10.35 25.57
CA ARG A 177 -3.52 -9.95 26.12
C ARG A 177 -4.59 -9.95 25.00
N LEU A 178 -4.25 -9.42 23.81
CA LEU A 178 -5.14 -9.48 22.64
C LEU A 178 -5.47 -10.91 22.24
N GLU A 179 -4.50 -11.82 22.26
CA GLU A 179 -4.72 -13.25 21.97
C GLU A 179 -5.69 -13.91 22.97
N VAL A 180 -5.66 -13.50 24.23
CA VAL A 180 -6.60 -14.00 25.24
C VAL A 180 -8.03 -13.53 24.96
N GLU A 181 -8.20 -12.27 24.56
CA GLU A 181 -9.53 -11.69 24.33
C GLU A 181 -10.13 -12.04 22.96
N GLU A 182 -9.30 -12.07 21.92
CA GLU A 182 -9.75 -12.24 20.53
C GLU A 182 -9.48 -13.64 19.98
N GLY A 183 -8.64 -14.42 20.63
CA GLY A 183 -8.12 -15.71 20.17
C GLY A 183 -6.79 -15.54 19.43
N GLU A 184 -6.08 -16.67 19.30
CA GLU A 184 -4.85 -16.72 18.52
C GLU A 184 -5.14 -16.42 17.04
N SER A 185 -4.25 -15.69 16.40
CA SER A 185 -4.33 -15.38 14.98
C SER A 185 -2.95 -15.32 14.34
N GLU A 186 -2.91 -15.62 13.04
CA GLU A 186 -1.72 -15.45 12.22
C GLU A 186 -1.10 -14.06 12.39
N GLN A 187 -1.94 -13.02 12.40
CA GLN A 187 -1.50 -11.63 12.51
C GLN A 187 -0.75 -11.38 13.83
N PHE A 188 -1.21 -11.95 14.94
CA PHE A 188 -0.54 -11.82 16.22
C PHE A 188 0.78 -12.56 16.24
N THR A 189 0.84 -13.79 15.73
CA THR A 189 2.05 -14.58 15.61
C THR A 189 3.12 -13.86 14.77
N LEU A 190 2.74 -13.34 13.60
CA LEU A 190 3.65 -12.57 12.74
C LEU A 190 4.08 -11.25 13.40
N SER A 191 3.21 -10.62 14.18
CA SER A 191 3.56 -9.40 14.93
C SER A 191 4.57 -9.72 16.04
N LYS A 192 4.38 -10.80 16.80
CA LYS A 192 5.34 -11.25 17.81
C LYS A 192 6.69 -11.61 17.18
N MET A 193 6.67 -12.37 16.08
CA MET A 193 7.90 -12.70 15.33
C MET A 193 8.69 -11.44 14.95
N ARG A 194 8.01 -10.42 14.40
CA ARG A 194 8.65 -9.15 14.04
C ARG A 194 9.21 -8.41 15.25
N VAL A 195 8.50 -8.42 16.38
CA VAL A 195 8.99 -7.80 17.62
C VAL A 195 10.23 -8.51 18.13
N TYR A 196 10.28 -9.84 18.08
CA TYR A 196 11.48 -10.61 18.45
C TYR A 196 12.67 -10.30 17.52
N GLU A 197 12.43 -10.09 16.21
CA GLU A 197 13.45 -9.60 15.28
C GLU A 197 14.03 -8.24 15.71
N LEU A 198 13.15 -7.29 16.09
CA LEU A 198 13.57 -5.97 16.58
C LEU A 198 14.38 -6.06 17.89
N MET A 199 14.09 -7.07 18.70
CA MET A 199 14.86 -7.38 19.92
C MET A 199 16.15 -8.16 19.62
N ASN A 200 16.41 -8.55 18.38
CA ASN A 200 17.48 -9.47 17.95
C ASN A 200 17.40 -10.85 18.63
N ASP A 201 16.19 -11.25 19.06
CA ASP A 201 15.94 -12.60 19.59
C ASP A 201 15.54 -13.55 18.46
N LYS A 202 16.53 -13.94 17.67
CA LYS A 202 16.34 -14.85 16.52
C LYS A 202 15.74 -16.20 16.90
N LYS A 203 15.98 -16.66 18.13
CA LYS A 203 15.45 -17.94 18.59
C LYS A 203 13.94 -17.85 18.82
N ALA A 204 13.47 -16.81 19.48
CA ALA A 204 12.05 -16.59 19.71
C ALA A 204 11.32 -16.30 18.40
N ALA A 205 11.88 -15.47 17.52
CA ALA A 205 11.32 -15.20 16.19
C ALA A 205 11.13 -16.48 15.37
N TYR A 206 12.13 -17.35 15.37
CA TYR A 206 12.04 -18.66 14.71
C TYR A 206 10.93 -19.54 15.31
N GLN A 207 10.78 -19.56 16.63
CA GLN A 207 9.75 -20.37 17.29
C GLN A 207 8.35 -19.90 16.93
N GLU A 208 8.09 -18.60 16.87
CA GLU A 208 6.80 -18.06 16.45
C GLU A 208 6.47 -18.47 15.01
N LEU A 209 7.41 -18.28 14.08
CA LEU A 209 7.20 -18.64 12.68
C LEU A 209 7.08 -20.15 12.48
N LYS A 210 7.85 -20.93 13.23
CA LYS A 210 7.74 -22.41 13.20
C LYS A 210 6.38 -22.86 13.76
N SER A 211 5.90 -22.27 14.85
CA SER A 211 4.58 -22.55 15.41
C SER A 211 3.49 -22.33 14.39
N LEU A 212 3.57 -21.24 13.61
CA LEU A 212 2.61 -20.96 12.55
C LEU A 212 2.60 -22.06 11.47
N VAL A 213 3.78 -22.54 11.05
CA VAL A 213 3.90 -23.66 10.10
C VAL A 213 3.34 -24.96 10.69
N ASP A 214 3.60 -25.23 11.99
CA ASP A 214 3.15 -26.45 12.65
C ASP A 214 1.62 -26.46 12.87
N GLN A 215 1.01 -25.28 13.10
CA GLN A 215 -0.45 -25.11 13.21
C GLN A 215 -1.17 -25.19 11.86
N HIS A 216 -0.50 -24.78 10.77
CA HIS A 216 -1.05 -24.76 9.42
C HIS A 216 -0.17 -25.59 8.45
N PRO A 217 -0.06 -26.92 8.64
CA PRO A 217 0.90 -27.74 7.89
C PRO A 217 0.59 -27.86 6.39
N LEU A 218 -0.64 -27.56 5.98
CA LEU A 218 -1.08 -27.58 4.57
C LEU A 218 -0.92 -26.22 3.89
N ASP A 219 -0.60 -25.16 4.64
CA ASP A 219 -0.38 -23.84 4.08
C ASP A 219 1.10 -23.71 3.68
N MET A 220 1.33 -23.83 2.38
CA MET A 220 2.68 -23.77 1.82
C MET A 220 3.28 -22.36 1.86
N GLN A 221 2.44 -21.31 2.02
CA GLN A 221 2.90 -19.95 2.15
C GLN A 221 3.73 -19.75 3.43
N TYR A 222 3.25 -20.26 4.58
CA TYR A 222 4.01 -20.18 5.85
C TYR A 222 5.31 -20.96 5.80
N LYS A 223 5.31 -22.14 5.16
CA LYS A 223 6.52 -22.92 4.97
C LYS A 223 7.55 -22.20 4.09
N THR A 224 7.08 -21.52 3.04
CA THR A 224 7.94 -20.67 2.19
C THR A 224 8.47 -19.47 2.97
N MET A 225 7.62 -18.83 3.78
CA MET A 225 8.02 -17.72 4.65
C MET A 225 9.11 -18.16 5.66
N LEU A 226 8.96 -19.33 6.27
CA LEU A 226 9.98 -19.90 7.15
C LEU A 226 11.30 -20.16 6.38
N GLY A 227 11.21 -20.67 5.17
CA GLY A 227 12.38 -20.87 4.31
C GLY A 227 13.11 -19.56 4.02
N ASN A 228 12.39 -18.49 3.66
CA ASN A 228 12.97 -17.16 3.42
C ASN A 228 13.60 -16.57 4.68
N TRP A 229 12.96 -16.73 5.84
CA TRP A 229 13.52 -16.31 7.11
C TRP A 229 14.84 -17.06 7.41
N LEU A 230 14.89 -18.37 7.16
CA LEU A 230 16.09 -19.19 7.34
C LEU A 230 17.24 -18.75 6.43
N VAL A 231 16.97 -18.36 5.17
CA VAL A 231 17.99 -17.79 4.26
C VAL A 231 18.61 -16.53 4.86
N GLN A 232 17.77 -15.61 5.37
CA GLN A 232 18.23 -14.34 5.95
C GLN A 232 19.10 -14.52 7.21
N HIS A 233 18.98 -15.70 7.86
CA HIS A 233 19.69 -16.02 9.08
C HIS A 233 20.79 -17.09 8.88
N ASP A 234 21.32 -17.21 7.66
CA ASP A 234 22.41 -18.12 7.28
C ASP A 234 22.14 -19.62 7.55
N ARG A 235 20.85 -20.03 7.70
CA ARG A 235 20.40 -21.41 7.87
C ARG A 235 20.01 -22.04 6.53
N GLN A 236 20.88 -21.95 5.56
CA GLN A 236 20.59 -22.27 4.15
C GLN A 236 20.14 -23.71 3.90
N LYS A 237 20.72 -24.71 4.61
CA LYS A 237 20.30 -26.11 4.45
C LYS A 237 18.86 -26.37 4.85
N GLU A 238 18.40 -25.71 5.89
CA GLU A 238 17.01 -25.82 6.37
C GLU A 238 16.05 -25.08 5.46
N ALA A 239 16.45 -23.91 4.97
CA ALA A 239 15.70 -23.15 3.97
C ALA A 239 15.47 -23.99 2.70
N TYR A 240 16.52 -24.60 2.16
CA TYR A 240 16.43 -25.48 1.01
C TYR A 240 15.41 -26.60 1.21
N LYS A 241 15.43 -27.24 2.41
CA LYS A 241 14.45 -28.27 2.75
C LYS A 241 13.02 -27.72 2.74
N CYS A 242 12.78 -26.53 3.32
CA CYS A 242 11.46 -25.91 3.30
C CYS A 242 10.96 -25.72 1.86
N PHE A 243 11.77 -25.11 0.99
CA PHE A 243 11.38 -24.86 -0.40
C PHE A 243 11.15 -26.14 -1.20
N THR A 244 12.03 -27.13 -1.03
CA THR A 244 11.86 -28.42 -1.73
C THR A 244 10.65 -29.21 -1.24
N ASP A 245 10.32 -29.12 0.04
CA ASP A 245 9.12 -29.74 0.59
C ASP A 245 7.84 -29.06 0.08
N VAL A 246 7.85 -27.70 -0.07
CA VAL A 246 6.76 -26.97 -0.71
C VAL A 246 6.58 -27.41 -2.17
N LEU A 247 7.67 -27.49 -2.95
CA LEU A 247 7.59 -27.85 -4.36
C LEU A 247 7.29 -29.33 -4.64
N LYS A 248 7.36 -30.20 -3.64
CA LYS A 248 6.84 -31.59 -3.74
C LYS A 248 5.32 -31.63 -3.72
N GLU A 249 4.71 -30.80 -2.87
CA GLU A 249 3.25 -30.71 -2.74
C GLU A 249 2.67 -29.79 -3.84
N GLU A 250 3.30 -28.66 -4.08
CA GLU A 250 2.91 -27.64 -5.05
C GLU A 250 4.04 -27.36 -6.04
N PRO A 251 4.23 -28.17 -7.09
CA PRO A 251 5.32 -28.03 -8.05
C PRO A 251 5.39 -26.68 -8.78
N ASP A 252 4.27 -25.99 -8.86
CA ASP A 252 4.10 -24.70 -9.54
C ASP A 252 3.99 -23.52 -8.56
N ASN A 253 4.29 -23.71 -7.29
CA ASN A 253 4.28 -22.62 -6.30
C ASN A 253 5.34 -21.57 -6.67
N SER A 254 4.89 -20.44 -7.20
CA SER A 254 5.77 -19.36 -7.70
C SER A 254 6.69 -18.82 -6.63
N TYR A 255 6.20 -18.64 -5.39
CA TYR A 255 7.01 -18.12 -4.28
C TYR A 255 8.16 -19.06 -3.92
N ALA A 256 7.89 -20.36 -3.81
CA ALA A 256 8.94 -21.34 -3.50
C ALA A 256 9.94 -21.49 -4.66
N GLN A 257 9.47 -21.41 -5.91
CA GLN A 257 10.35 -21.42 -7.08
C GLN A 257 11.27 -20.19 -7.11
N MET A 258 10.74 -18.99 -6.87
CA MET A 258 11.53 -17.76 -6.77
C MET A 258 12.53 -17.82 -5.62
N SER A 259 12.11 -18.29 -4.46
CA SER A 259 12.98 -18.45 -3.29
C SER A 259 14.12 -19.45 -3.55
N LEU A 260 13.87 -20.54 -4.28
CA LEU A 260 14.92 -21.47 -4.71
C LEU A 260 15.84 -20.84 -5.75
N TYR A 261 15.33 -20.07 -6.67
CA TYR A 261 16.16 -19.32 -7.61
C TYR A 261 17.14 -18.39 -6.87
N ASP A 262 16.63 -17.62 -5.90
CA ASP A 262 17.46 -16.73 -5.08
C ASP A 262 18.48 -17.52 -4.22
N TYR A 263 18.04 -18.65 -3.65
CA TYR A 263 18.92 -19.57 -2.91
C TYR A 263 20.06 -20.08 -3.77
N TYR A 264 19.77 -20.57 -4.99
CA TYR A 264 20.80 -21.07 -5.90
C TYR A 264 21.78 -19.97 -6.32
N ASN A 265 21.29 -18.76 -6.55
CA ASN A 265 22.14 -17.61 -6.82
C ASN A 265 23.04 -17.27 -5.62
N ALA A 266 22.49 -17.23 -4.41
CA ALA A 266 23.24 -16.92 -3.19
C ALA A 266 24.29 -17.98 -2.85
N THR A 267 24.08 -19.23 -3.27
CA THR A 267 24.98 -20.33 -3.06
C THR A 267 25.90 -20.66 -4.26
N HIS A 268 25.89 -19.77 -5.29
CA HIS A 268 26.72 -19.91 -6.51
C HIS A 268 26.45 -21.20 -7.30
N GLN A 269 25.20 -21.70 -7.27
CA GLN A 269 24.76 -22.85 -8.04
C GLN A 269 24.10 -22.40 -9.36
N GLU A 270 24.90 -21.80 -10.25
CA GLU A 270 24.41 -21.09 -11.44
C GLU A 270 23.53 -21.96 -12.35
N GLN A 271 23.93 -23.21 -12.60
CA GLN A 271 23.13 -24.12 -13.43
C GLN A 271 21.72 -24.38 -12.87
N LEU A 272 21.60 -24.56 -11.55
CA LEU A 272 20.31 -24.79 -10.91
C LEU A 272 19.46 -23.52 -10.89
N ALA A 273 20.10 -22.35 -10.73
CA ALA A 273 19.42 -21.06 -10.84
C ALA A 273 18.84 -20.85 -12.26
N GLU A 274 19.62 -21.12 -13.31
CA GLU A 274 19.17 -21.04 -14.70
C GLU A 274 18.02 -22.00 -14.99
N GLN A 275 18.12 -23.26 -14.55
CA GLN A 275 17.04 -24.24 -14.71
C GLN A 275 15.74 -23.79 -13.99
N MET A 276 15.86 -23.19 -12.80
CA MET A 276 14.70 -22.70 -12.07
C MET A 276 14.11 -21.47 -12.75
N LEU A 277 14.93 -20.54 -13.25
CA LEU A 277 14.52 -19.40 -14.02
C LEU A 277 13.73 -19.84 -15.29
N ASP A 278 14.27 -20.77 -16.04
CA ASP A 278 13.62 -21.34 -17.21
C ASP A 278 12.28 -21.97 -16.85
N LYS A 279 12.24 -22.75 -15.78
CA LYS A 279 11.00 -23.37 -15.30
C LYS A 279 9.91 -22.33 -15.01
N ILE A 280 10.25 -21.23 -14.33
CA ILE A 280 9.31 -20.16 -14.00
C ILE A 280 8.86 -19.42 -15.26
N LEU A 281 9.79 -19.01 -16.11
CA LEU A 281 9.50 -18.18 -17.28
C LEU A 281 8.70 -18.93 -18.36
N MET A 282 8.97 -20.23 -18.53
CA MET A 282 8.32 -21.05 -19.55
C MET A 282 7.03 -21.73 -19.05
N SER A 283 6.75 -21.69 -17.75
CA SER A 283 5.52 -22.25 -17.20
C SER A 283 4.28 -21.46 -17.66
N PRO A 284 3.24 -22.12 -18.20
CA PRO A 284 1.97 -21.47 -18.49
C PRO A 284 1.16 -21.13 -17.22
N LYS A 285 1.55 -21.70 -16.07
CA LYS A 285 0.90 -21.47 -14.78
C LYS A 285 1.50 -20.28 -13.99
N SER A 286 2.71 -19.85 -14.35
CA SER A 286 3.31 -18.64 -13.78
C SER A 286 2.58 -17.43 -14.34
N ASP A 287 2.06 -16.58 -13.44
CA ASP A 287 1.44 -15.33 -13.82
C ASP A 287 2.46 -14.35 -14.44
N LEU A 288 1.93 -13.35 -15.14
CA LEU A 288 2.76 -12.38 -15.83
C LEU A 288 3.62 -11.55 -14.85
N GLU A 289 3.06 -11.19 -13.68
CA GLU A 289 3.77 -10.40 -12.68
C GLU A 289 5.00 -11.14 -12.17
N THR A 290 4.85 -12.42 -11.83
CA THR A 290 5.97 -13.31 -11.47
C THR A 290 7.04 -13.35 -12.57
N LYS A 291 6.64 -13.53 -13.84
CA LYS A 291 7.58 -13.55 -14.96
C LYS A 291 8.33 -12.22 -15.10
N VAL A 292 7.62 -11.08 -15.03
CA VAL A 292 8.23 -9.74 -15.08
C VAL A 292 9.22 -9.54 -13.95
N MET A 293 8.89 -9.94 -12.71
CA MET A 293 9.82 -9.88 -11.58
C MET A 293 11.09 -10.70 -11.83
N MET A 294 10.95 -11.91 -12.37
CA MET A 294 12.08 -12.78 -12.67
C MET A 294 12.99 -12.22 -13.77
N TYR A 295 12.41 -11.63 -14.83
CA TYR A 295 13.22 -10.92 -15.84
C TYR A 295 14.00 -9.76 -15.22
N ARG A 296 13.34 -8.94 -14.39
CA ARG A 296 14.01 -7.80 -13.71
C ARG A 296 15.14 -8.27 -12.81
N SER A 297 14.91 -9.30 -12.01
CA SER A 297 15.94 -9.90 -11.13
C SER A 297 17.13 -10.42 -11.93
N PHE A 298 16.88 -11.17 -13.01
CA PHE A 298 17.94 -11.68 -13.88
C PHE A 298 18.72 -10.56 -14.57
N ILE A 299 18.03 -9.55 -15.11
CA ILE A 299 18.67 -8.39 -15.75
C ILE A 299 19.53 -7.65 -14.73
N GLN A 300 18.99 -7.35 -13.55
CA GLN A 300 19.73 -6.64 -12.50
C GLN A 300 21.00 -7.40 -12.09
N LYS A 301 20.91 -8.72 -11.92
CA LYS A 301 22.06 -9.57 -11.62
C LYS A 301 23.08 -9.50 -12.75
N ASN A 302 22.67 -9.76 -13.99
CA ASN A 302 23.53 -9.73 -15.17
C ASN A 302 24.25 -8.39 -15.32
N GLU A 303 23.54 -7.26 -15.14
CA GLU A 303 24.13 -5.94 -15.23
C GLU A 303 25.12 -5.65 -14.08
N SER A 304 24.83 -6.11 -12.87
CA SER A 304 25.73 -5.92 -11.71
C SER A 304 27.03 -6.70 -11.82
N GLU A 305 27.03 -7.79 -12.57
CA GLU A 305 28.19 -8.63 -12.84
C GLU A 305 28.95 -8.21 -14.11
N GLY A 306 28.57 -7.09 -14.74
CA GLY A 306 29.14 -6.62 -16.01
C GLY A 306 28.81 -7.54 -17.18
N GLY A 307 27.66 -8.21 -17.08
CA GLY A 307 27.27 -9.31 -17.91
C GLY A 307 26.97 -8.99 -19.36
N ASP A 308 26.93 -10.04 -20.16
CA ASP A 308 26.70 -10.01 -21.60
C ASP A 308 25.22 -9.80 -21.89
N SER A 309 24.88 -8.70 -22.59
CA SER A 309 23.51 -8.42 -23.04
C SER A 309 22.94 -9.52 -23.95
N THR A 310 23.78 -10.32 -24.60
CA THR A 310 23.31 -11.42 -25.46
C THR A 310 22.58 -12.50 -24.67
N LYS A 311 23.00 -12.77 -23.42
CA LYS A 311 22.31 -13.73 -22.53
C LYS A 311 20.90 -13.26 -22.21
N VAL A 312 20.72 -11.95 -21.93
CA VAL A 312 19.42 -11.36 -21.64
C VAL A 312 18.50 -11.43 -22.86
N ILE A 313 19.04 -11.10 -24.03
CA ILE A 313 18.28 -11.17 -25.30
C ILE A 313 17.88 -12.62 -25.60
N ALA A 314 18.81 -13.59 -25.44
CA ALA A 314 18.50 -15.00 -25.69
C ALA A 314 17.38 -15.51 -24.76
N LEU A 315 17.35 -15.05 -23.51
CA LEU A 315 16.29 -15.41 -22.56
C LEU A 315 14.91 -14.87 -23.03
N PHE A 316 14.86 -13.62 -23.49
CA PHE A 316 13.65 -13.04 -24.08
C PHE A 316 13.24 -13.78 -25.35
N ASP A 317 14.19 -14.07 -26.25
CA ASP A 317 13.91 -14.77 -27.52
C ASP A 317 13.32 -16.15 -27.25
N LYS A 318 13.83 -16.88 -26.25
CA LYS A 318 13.27 -18.16 -25.83
C LYS A 318 11.80 -18.05 -25.41
N ALA A 319 11.46 -17.02 -24.61
CA ALA A 319 10.10 -16.79 -24.13
C ALA A 319 9.14 -16.29 -25.23
N LEU A 320 9.66 -15.63 -26.25
CA LEU A 320 8.87 -15.14 -27.38
C LEU A 320 8.72 -16.14 -28.51
N ASN A 321 9.47 -17.25 -28.48
CA ASN A 321 9.38 -18.33 -29.46
C ASN A 321 8.35 -19.40 -29.06
N VAL A 322 7.13 -18.93 -28.71
CA VAL A 322 5.99 -19.77 -28.32
C VAL A 322 4.77 -19.42 -29.19
N ALA A 323 3.73 -20.26 -29.20
CA ALA A 323 2.55 -20.05 -30.00
C ALA A 323 1.79 -18.73 -29.65
N HIS A 324 1.77 -18.36 -28.37
CA HIS A 324 1.11 -17.15 -27.87
C HIS A 324 2.10 -16.35 -27.02
N PRO A 325 2.98 -15.56 -27.64
CA PRO A 325 3.95 -14.74 -26.90
C PRO A 325 3.26 -13.58 -26.18
N SER A 326 3.81 -13.17 -25.03
CA SER A 326 3.34 -12.00 -24.27
C SER A 326 3.85 -10.72 -24.94
N ALA A 327 2.95 -9.76 -25.11
CA ALA A 327 3.30 -8.41 -25.59
C ALA A 327 4.21 -7.68 -24.61
N GLU A 328 3.97 -7.85 -23.32
CA GLU A 328 4.76 -7.23 -22.24
C GLU A 328 6.20 -7.73 -22.24
N VAL A 329 6.41 -9.04 -22.45
CA VAL A 329 7.76 -9.63 -22.57
C VAL A 329 8.46 -9.10 -23.83
N ALA A 330 7.72 -8.98 -24.95
CA ALA A 330 8.27 -8.39 -26.17
C ALA A 330 8.64 -6.91 -26.00
N GLU A 331 7.82 -6.15 -25.29
CA GLU A 331 8.09 -4.74 -24.94
C GLU A 331 9.31 -4.61 -24.01
N MET A 332 9.41 -5.45 -22.98
CA MET A 332 10.60 -5.47 -22.12
C MET A 332 11.88 -5.75 -22.91
N ARG A 333 11.84 -6.69 -23.88
CA ARG A 333 12.96 -6.97 -24.78
C ARG A 333 13.34 -5.76 -25.61
N ALA A 334 12.36 -5.11 -26.25
CA ALA A 334 12.60 -3.94 -27.09
C ALA A 334 13.17 -2.77 -26.27
N ALA A 335 12.60 -2.51 -25.09
CA ALA A 335 13.07 -1.51 -24.15
C ALA A 335 14.50 -1.79 -23.66
N TYR A 336 14.84 -3.05 -23.34
CA TYR A 336 16.20 -3.43 -22.95
C TYR A 336 17.18 -3.21 -24.11
N MET A 337 16.85 -3.60 -25.33
CA MET A 337 17.68 -3.36 -26.52
C MET A 337 17.92 -1.86 -26.77
N SER A 338 16.89 -1.03 -26.58
CA SER A 338 16.97 0.43 -26.68
C SER A 338 17.89 1.00 -25.59
N LEU A 339 17.72 0.58 -24.33
CA LEU A 339 18.56 1.01 -23.21
C LEU A 339 20.04 0.67 -23.44
N LYS A 340 20.33 -0.49 -24.01
CA LYS A 340 21.69 -0.94 -24.38
C LYS A 340 22.22 -0.30 -25.66
N LYS A 341 21.48 0.63 -26.26
CA LYS A 341 21.86 1.32 -27.50
C LYS A 341 22.27 0.37 -28.61
N MET A 342 21.51 -0.73 -28.75
CA MET A 342 21.70 -1.66 -29.85
C MET A 342 21.39 -1.01 -31.20
N PRO A 343 21.81 -1.59 -32.35
CA PRO A 343 21.57 -1.02 -33.66
C PRO A 343 20.09 -0.67 -33.88
N ALA A 344 19.82 0.55 -34.33
CA ALA A 344 18.47 1.11 -34.46
C ALA A 344 17.51 0.19 -35.24
N ASP A 345 17.96 -0.38 -36.35
CA ASP A 345 17.14 -1.32 -37.14
C ASP A 345 16.76 -2.59 -36.34
N SER A 346 17.59 -3.04 -35.42
CA SER A 346 17.29 -4.19 -34.58
C SER A 346 16.25 -3.84 -33.50
N VAL A 347 16.35 -2.64 -32.93
CA VAL A 347 15.38 -2.13 -31.93
C VAL A 347 14.03 -1.85 -32.62
N CYS A 348 14.03 -1.26 -33.82
CA CYS A 348 12.80 -1.07 -34.59
C CYS A 348 12.08 -2.40 -34.84
N ARG A 349 12.80 -3.45 -35.30
CA ARG A 349 12.21 -4.77 -35.48
C ARG A 349 11.67 -5.38 -34.18
N ALA A 350 12.31 -5.05 -33.04
CA ALA A 350 11.80 -5.50 -31.76
C ALA A 350 10.44 -4.85 -31.41
N PHE A 351 10.29 -3.53 -31.63
CA PHE A 351 9.02 -2.84 -31.44
C PHE A 351 7.96 -3.27 -32.47
N GLU A 352 8.34 -3.52 -33.73
CA GLU A 352 7.43 -4.11 -34.73
C GLU A 352 6.91 -5.48 -34.27
N LYS A 353 7.76 -6.29 -33.61
CA LYS A 353 7.31 -7.58 -33.04
C LYS A 353 6.29 -7.36 -31.92
N VAL A 354 6.45 -6.34 -31.05
CA VAL A 354 5.42 -5.97 -30.05
C VAL A 354 4.10 -5.68 -30.77
N LEU A 355 4.13 -4.84 -31.80
CA LEU A 355 2.94 -4.44 -32.56
C LEU A 355 2.31 -5.58 -33.39
N THR A 356 3.06 -6.63 -33.68
CA THR A 356 2.50 -7.85 -34.26
C THR A 356 1.65 -8.63 -33.26
N ILE A 357 2.02 -8.57 -31.96
CA ILE A 357 1.34 -9.27 -30.87
C ILE A 357 0.18 -8.40 -30.34
N ALA A 358 0.42 -7.12 -30.14
CA ALA A 358 -0.53 -6.14 -29.63
C ALA A 358 -0.52 -4.88 -30.52
N PRO A 359 -1.33 -4.88 -31.61
CA PRO A 359 -1.37 -3.77 -32.57
C PRO A 359 -1.83 -2.43 -31.99
N ASP A 360 -2.54 -2.46 -30.88
CA ASP A 360 -3.07 -1.33 -30.11
C ASP A 360 -2.10 -0.79 -29.04
N ASN A 361 -0.88 -1.31 -28.95
CA ASN A 361 0.11 -0.83 -27.97
C ASN A 361 0.65 0.54 -28.38
N VAL A 362 0.08 1.59 -27.79
CA VAL A 362 0.43 3.00 -28.02
C VAL A 362 1.91 3.26 -27.73
N ASN A 363 2.41 2.75 -26.58
CA ASN A 363 3.79 3.00 -26.14
C ASN A 363 4.82 2.43 -27.13
N ALA A 364 4.65 1.18 -27.53
CA ALA A 364 5.55 0.53 -28.49
C ALA A 364 5.53 1.25 -29.84
N ARG A 365 4.36 1.66 -30.31
CA ARG A 365 4.22 2.40 -31.58
C ARG A 365 4.86 3.77 -31.50
N MET A 366 4.71 4.46 -30.38
CA MET A 366 5.33 5.77 -30.16
C MET A 366 6.86 5.68 -30.17
N GLN A 367 7.42 4.70 -29.48
CA GLN A 367 8.86 4.43 -29.51
C GLN A 367 9.36 4.14 -30.92
N LEU A 368 8.64 3.32 -31.68
CA LEU A 368 8.98 3.03 -33.08
C LEU A 368 8.91 4.28 -33.95
N VAL A 369 7.85 5.08 -33.83
CA VAL A 369 7.69 6.34 -34.57
C VAL A 369 8.85 7.32 -34.27
N GLN A 370 9.22 7.50 -32.98
CA GLN A 370 10.33 8.36 -32.60
C GLN A 370 11.68 7.89 -33.18
N MET A 371 11.94 6.58 -33.15
CA MET A 371 13.16 6.01 -33.73
C MET A 371 13.22 6.23 -35.25
N LEU A 372 12.14 5.92 -35.94
CA LEU A 372 12.03 6.13 -37.40
C LEU A 372 12.15 7.61 -37.76
N TRP A 373 11.61 8.51 -36.94
CA TRP A 373 11.76 9.95 -37.08
C TRP A 373 13.22 10.40 -36.99
N ASN A 374 13.94 9.92 -35.99
CA ASN A 374 15.36 10.25 -35.79
C ASN A 374 16.24 9.76 -36.97
N GLU A 375 15.85 8.63 -37.56
CA GLU A 375 16.50 8.07 -38.76
C GLU A 375 16.00 8.72 -40.08
N LYS A 376 15.13 9.75 -40.00
CA LYS A 376 14.51 10.44 -41.14
C LYS A 376 13.74 9.50 -42.10
N LYS A 377 13.24 8.37 -41.61
CA LYS A 377 12.48 7.37 -42.37
C LYS A 377 10.99 7.78 -42.44
N TYR A 378 10.71 8.97 -43.00
CA TYR A 378 9.38 9.59 -42.95
C TYR A 378 8.26 8.76 -43.60
N ASP A 379 8.59 7.95 -44.62
CA ASP A 379 7.62 7.01 -45.20
C ASP A 379 7.14 5.97 -44.19
N LEU A 380 8.05 5.43 -43.41
CA LEU A 380 7.72 4.47 -42.34
C LEU A 380 7.00 5.14 -41.18
N VAL A 381 7.39 6.40 -40.83
CA VAL A 381 6.66 7.18 -39.82
C VAL A 381 5.19 7.33 -40.21
N SER A 382 4.92 7.81 -41.45
CA SER A 382 3.54 8.00 -41.92
C SER A 382 2.75 6.68 -41.96
N LEU A 383 3.39 5.55 -42.29
CA LEU A 383 2.78 4.22 -42.28
C LEU A 383 2.40 3.80 -40.85
N GLN A 384 3.31 3.97 -39.87
CA GLN A 384 3.04 3.61 -38.49
C GLN A 384 1.97 4.50 -37.86
N CYS A 385 1.95 5.80 -38.19
CA CYS A 385 0.92 6.72 -37.73
C CYS A 385 -0.46 6.36 -38.29
N LYS A 386 -0.57 5.96 -39.55
CA LYS A 386 -1.82 5.47 -40.11
C LYS A 386 -2.33 4.20 -39.44
N ALA A 387 -1.44 3.25 -39.18
CA ALA A 387 -1.82 2.06 -38.41
C ALA A 387 -2.27 2.42 -36.99
N ALA A 388 -1.63 3.42 -36.36
CA ALA A 388 -2.09 3.91 -35.05
C ALA A 388 -3.51 4.46 -35.12
N GLN A 389 -3.85 5.24 -36.13
CA GLN A 389 -5.19 5.82 -36.29
C GLN A 389 -6.28 4.77 -36.46
N GLU A 390 -5.95 3.56 -36.92
CA GLU A 390 -6.88 2.44 -37.02
C GLU A 390 -7.13 1.75 -35.68
N TYR A 391 -6.08 1.62 -34.84
CA TYR A 391 -6.14 0.90 -33.54
C TYR A 391 -6.41 1.81 -32.35
N ASN A 392 -5.96 3.06 -32.41
CA ASN A 392 -6.03 4.06 -31.34
C ASN A 392 -6.42 5.42 -31.93
N PRO A 393 -7.63 5.58 -32.49
CA PRO A 393 -8.05 6.80 -33.20
C PRO A 393 -8.10 8.04 -32.31
N GLU A 394 -8.21 7.88 -30.98
CA GLU A 394 -8.21 8.96 -30.00
C GLU A 394 -6.82 9.55 -29.73
N GLU A 395 -5.76 8.87 -30.13
CA GLU A 395 -4.37 9.27 -29.85
C GLU A 395 -3.87 10.33 -30.83
N MET A 396 -4.10 11.59 -30.51
CA MET A 396 -3.80 12.76 -31.35
C MET A 396 -2.34 12.85 -31.79
N VAL A 397 -1.42 12.35 -30.99
CA VAL A 397 0.02 12.39 -31.25
C VAL A 397 0.41 11.72 -32.58
N PHE A 398 -0.31 10.71 -33.00
CA PHE A 398 -0.04 10.02 -34.27
C PHE A 398 -0.53 10.81 -35.48
N TYR A 399 -1.54 11.63 -35.35
CA TYR A 399 -1.95 12.57 -36.41
C TYR A 399 -0.91 13.68 -36.55
N TYR A 400 -0.38 14.18 -35.45
CA TYR A 400 0.68 15.19 -35.45
C TYR A 400 1.95 14.66 -36.14
N PHE A 401 2.50 13.50 -35.69
CA PHE A 401 3.69 12.92 -36.32
C PHE A 401 3.45 12.47 -37.77
N GLY A 402 2.26 11.99 -38.08
CA GLY A 402 1.86 11.65 -39.45
C GLY A 402 1.85 12.86 -40.37
N GLY A 403 1.23 13.95 -39.94
CA GLY A 403 1.25 15.23 -40.66
C GLY A 403 2.64 15.80 -40.82
N MET A 404 3.44 15.81 -39.76
CA MET A 404 4.82 16.26 -39.82
C MET A 404 5.66 15.40 -40.78
N ALA A 405 5.43 14.09 -40.86
CA ALA A 405 6.13 13.22 -41.81
C ALA A 405 5.75 13.52 -43.26
N TYR A 406 4.50 13.88 -43.53
CA TYR A 406 4.08 14.34 -44.87
C TYR A 406 4.71 15.72 -45.18
N TYR A 407 4.74 16.63 -44.24
CA TYR A 407 5.38 17.95 -44.41
C TYR A 407 6.87 17.84 -44.78
N GLN A 408 7.62 16.94 -44.11
CA GLN A 408 9.02 16.67 -44.40
C GLN A 408 9.24 16.06 -45.80
N LYS A 409 8.17 15.65 -46.49
CA LYS A 409 8.20 15.10 -47.86
C LYS A 409 7.63 16.06 -48.89
N ASP A 410 7.48 17.34 -48.55
CA ASP A 410 6.87 18.39 -49.39
C ASP A 410 5.45 18.07 -49.84
N LYS A 411 4.66 17.34 -48.97
CA LYS A 411 3.27 16.97 -49.18
C LYS A 411 2.36 17.76 -48.23
N GLU A 412 2.23 19.04 -48.52
CA GLU A 412 1.56 20.01 -47.61
C GLU A 412 0.05 19.70 -47.47
N ASP A 413 -0.62 19.33 -48.55
CA ASP A 413 -2.07 19.01 -48.52
C ASP A 413 -2.38 17.79 -47.64
N GLU A 414 -1.54 16.74 -47.75
CA GLU A 414 -1.66 15.54 -46.93
C GLU A 414 -1.32 15.88 -45.44
N ALA A 415 -0.31 16.71 -45.20
CA ALA A 415 0.06 17.16 -43.87
C ALA A 415 -1.08 17.89 -43.20
N LEU A 416 -1.68 18.90 -43.88
CA LEU A 416 -2.82 19.67 -43.37
C LEU A 416 -4.04 18.76 -43.09
N ARG A 417 -4.27 17.74 -43.93
CA ARG A 417 -5.36 16.78 -43.71
C ARG A 417 -5.14 16.01 -42.42
N GLU A 418 -3.94 15.50 -42.16
CA GLU A 418 -3.61 14.77 -40.93
C GLU A 418 -3.76 15.66 -39.70
N PHE A 419 -3.27 16.89 -39.71
CA PHE A 419 -3.40 17.82 -38.59
C PHE A 419 -4.85 18.14 -38.27
N ARG A 420 -5.71 18.36 -39.28
CA ARG A 420 -7.15 18.59 -39.09
C ARG A 420 -7.87 17.36 -38.54
N LEU A 421 -7.49 16.15 -38.95
CA LEU A 421 -8.00 14.91 -38.38
C LEU A 421 -7.61 14.79 -36.91
N GLY A 422 -6.38 15.19 -36.54
CA GLY A 422 -5.93 15.24 -35.15
C GLY A 422 -6.74 16.24 -34.31
N LEU A 423 -6.98 17.45 -34.84
CA LEU A 423 -7.82 18.46 -34.16
C LEU A 423 -9.26 17.97 -33.94
N ALA A 424 -9.80 17.16 -34.83
CA ALA A 424 -11.12 16.55 -34.68
C ALA A 424 -11.22 15.54 -33.51
N GLN A 425 -10.08 15.07 -32.98
CA GLN A 425 -10.02 14.17 -31.83
C GLN A 425 -9.87 14.93 -30.50
N VAL A 426 -9.80 16.27 -30.50
CA VAL A 426 -9.63 17.08 -29.28
C VAL A 426 -10.80 16.84 -28.33
N ASN A 427 -10.48 16.56 -27.08
CA ASN A 427 -11.44 16.38 -26.00
C ASN A 427 -10.91 17.00 -24.68
N ALA A 428 -11.71 16.93 -23.61
CA ALA A 428 -11.37 17.55 -22.32
C ALA A 428 -10.08 16.97 -21.66
N GLN A 429 -9.61 15.82 -22.11
CA GLN A 429 -8.41 15.15 -21.58
C GLN A 429 -7.20 15.31 -22.51
N SER A 430 -7.35 15.97 -23.66
CA SER A 430 -6.27 16.15 -24.64
C SER A 430 -5.15 17.01 -24.07
N PRO A 431 -3.86 16.65 -24.29
CA PRO A 431 -2.71 17.43 -23.83
C PRO A 431 -2.72 18.83 -24.47
N ALA A 432 -2.74 19.86 -23.62
CA ALA A 432 -2.85 21.26 -24.08
C ALA A 432 -1.71 21.66 -25.04
N ASP A 433 -0.49 21.21 -24.79
CA ASP A 433 0.67 21.51 -25.63
C ASP A 433 0.50 20.92 -27.04
N LEU A 434 0.07 19.66 -27.14
CA LEU A 434 -0.15 18.99 -28.43
C LEU A 434 -1.30 19.64 -29.20
N VAL A 435 -2.37 20.07 -28.50
CA VAL A 435 -3.48 20.81 -29.11
C VAL A 435 -2.98 22.16 -29.67
N SER A 436 -2.16 22.89 -28.89
CA SER A 436 -1.55 24.14 -29.33
C SER A 436 -0.66 23.94 -30.55
N ASP A 437 0.17 22.89 -30.57
CA ASP A 437 1.04 22.56 -31.69
C ASP A 437 0.23 22.25 -32.96
N LEU A 438 -0.88 21.51 -32.84
CA LEU A 438 -1.75 21.19 -33.96
C LEU A 438 -2.41 22.45 -34.53
N TYR A 439 -2.90 23.39 -33.70
CA TYR A 439 -3.41 24.67 -34.17
C TYR A 439 -2.33 25.49 -34.88
N ALA A 440 -1.12 25.55 -34.30
CA ALA A 440 -0.02 26.30 -34.89
C ALA A 440 0.38 25.81 -36.31
N VAL A 441 0.35 24.48 -36.52
CA VAL A 441 0.73 23.89 -37.85
C VAL A 441 -0.43 23.91 -38.85
N THR A 442 -1.69 24.06 -38.40
CA THR A 442 -2.84 24.22 -39.31
C THR A 442 -3.07 25.65 -39.72
N GLY A 443 -2.51 26.63 -39.01
CA GLY A 443 -2.70 28.04 -39.28
C GLY A 443 -4.07 28.58 -38.82
N ASP A 444 -4.76 27.84 -37.94
CA ASP A 444 -6.07 28.16 -37.41
C ASP A 444 -5.99 28.88 -36.04
#